data_6f19e952db9f50b17332f7e654a0cbc5
#
_entry.id   6f19e952db9f50b17332f7e654a0cbc5
#
_cell.length_a   1.000
_cell.length_b   1.000
_cell.length_c   1.000
_cell.angle_alpha   90.00
_cell.angle_beta   90.00
_cell.angle_gamma   90.00
#
_symmetry.space_group_name_H-M   'P 1'
#
loop_
_entity.id
_entity.type
_entity.pdbx_description
1 polymer ?
#
loop_
_entity_poly.entity_id
_entity_poly.type
_entity_poly.pdbx_seq_one_letter_code
_entity_poly.pdbx_strand_id
1 'polypeptide(L)'
;MIVGVPKEIKLQEHRIGLTPDSIRALTKKKHEVLVENNAGFEAGFTNEDYLRCGAKIIGTPEEIFKKAELIVKVKEPQMNEVEMIREGQIIYTYLHLAAAKQLTLGLMKSKSICIAYETVTDEEGRLPLLAPMSAVAGRMSIQAGAHALEKNQKGRGLLIGGAPGVDSANVVILGGGVVGENAAIIATGMRGNVYIVDKSKKRLEELHKQFGDKIIPTESDKTDLKKLVSECDLLVGGVLIPGAEAPKLVTKEMIKSMKRGSVVVDVAIDQGGCVETSIPTTHANPTYLVDDVVHYCVANMPGGVPRTSTMALNKATLPLLIKLADQGYKKTLKENKNYLAGLNVYRGKITYKGVSNSLDLDFVDASKLF
;
A
#
# COMPACT_ATOMS: atom_id res chain seq x y z
N MET A 1 6.28 26.50 8.61
CA MET A 1 6.23 25.88 7.26
C MET A 1 4.80 25.90 6.76
N ILE A 2 4.60 26.10 5.46
CA ILE A 2 3.29 25.99 4.79
C ILE A 2 3.20 24.60 4.19
N VAL A 3 2.24 23.80 4.66
CA VAL A 3 1.97 22.42 4.19
C VAL A 3 0.75 22.42 3.29
N GLY A 4 0.88 21.87 2.10
CA GLY A 4 -0.20 21.75 1.11
C GLY A 4 -0.71 20.33 0.99
N VAL A 5 -2.02 20.19 0.93
CA VAL A 5 -2.74 18.92 0.78
C VAL A 5 -3.70 19.02 -0.40
N PRO A 6 -3.22 18.75 -1.63
CA PRO A 6 -4.08 18.73 -2.80
C PRO A 6 -5.01 17.52 -2.76
N LYS A 7 -6.11 17.58 -3.49
CA LYS A 7 -6.99 16.44 -3.76
C LYS A 7 -6.25 15.41 -4.60
N GLU A 8 -6.46 14.14 -4.31
CA GLU A 8 -5.95 13.06 -5.17
C GLU A 8 -6.73 13.02 -6.49
N ILE A 9 -6.01 13.00 -7.60
CA ILE A 9 -6.59 13.02 -8.95
C ILE A 9 -6.32 11.74 -9.73
N LYS A 10 -5.56 10.80 -9.17
CA LYS A 10 -5.36 9.48 -9.76
C LYS A 10 -6.70 8.74 -9.77
N LEU A 11 -6.99 8.04 -10.87
CA LEU A 11 -8.25 7.32 -11.05
C LEU A 11 -8.52 6.37 -9.87
N GLN A 12 -9.72 6.45 -9.29
CA GLN A 12 -10.18 5.65 -8.14
C GLN A 12 -9.31 5.81 -6.87
N GLU A 13 -8.61 6.95 -6.72
CA GLU A 13 -7.95 7.30 -5.49
C GLU A 13 -8.83 8.27 -4.70
N HIS A 14 -9.35 7.78 -3.58
CA HIS A 14 -10.31 8.50 -2.72
C HIS A 14 -9.72 8.82 -1.34
N ARG A 15 -8.47 8.43 -1.09
CA ARG A 15 -7.75 8.77 0.16
C ARG A 15 -7.30 10.23 0.12
N ILE A 16 -6.80 10.72 1.26
CA ILE A 16 -6.26 12.08 1.41
C ILE A 16 -4.95 12.05 2.20
N GLY A 17 -4.03 12.94 1.87
CA GLY A 17 -2.72 13.02 2.51
C GLY A 17 -2.76 13.31 4.01
N LEU A 18 -3.70 14.13 4.49
CA LEU A 18 -3.85 14.47 5.91
C LEU A 18 -5.29 14.35 6.40
N THR A 19 -5.45 13.77 7.61
CA THR A 19 -6.70 13.80 8.37
C THR A 19 -6.87 15.13 9.12
N PRO A 20 -8.09 15.51 9.56
CA PRO A 20 -8.30 16.65 10.43
C PRO A 20 -7.43 16.64 11.71
N ASP A 21 -7.25 15.47 12.34
CA ASP A 21 -6.41 15.33 13.53
C ASP A 21 -4.92 15.57 13.23
N SER A 22 -4.43 15.10 12.08
CA SER A 22 -3.06 15.39 11.62
C SER A 22 -2.85 16.90 11.40
N ILE A 23 -3.85 17.57 10.83
CA ILE A 23 -3.82 19.03 10.65
C ILE A 23 -3.81 19.74 12.00
N ARG A 24 -4.66 19.34 12.94
CA ARG A 24 -4.67 19.90 14.29
C ARG A 24 -3.29 19.78 14.98
N ALA A 25 -2.57 18.67 14.76
CA ALA A 25 -1.23 18.49 15.29
C ALA A 25 -0.22 19.48 14.69
N LEU A 26 -0.32 19.77 13.39
CA LEU A 26 0.53 20.75 12.70
C LEU A 26 0.19 22.20 13.09
N THR A 27 -1.10 22.56 13.11
CA THR A 27 -1.56 23.93 13.42
C THR A 27 -1.26 24.32 14.88
N LYS A 28 -1.36 23.39 15.84
CA LYS A 28 -0.91 23.57 17.22
C LYS A 28 0.58 23.94 17.31
N LYS A 29 1.40 23.53 16.36
CA LYS A 29 2.82 23.87 16.23
C LYS A 29 3.07 25.11 15.37
N LYS A 30 2.02 25.87 15.05
CA LYS A 30 2.03 27.09 14.25
C LYS A 30 2.46 26.89 12.79
N HIS A 31 2.28 25.69 12.24
CA HIS A 31 2.37 25.47 10.81
C HIS A 31 1.05 25.88 10.16
N GLU A 32 1.14 26.45 8.97
CA GLU A 32 -0.02 26.73 8.13
C GLU A 32 -0.33 25.50 7.27
N VAL A 33 -1.60 25.09 7.20
CA VAL A 33 -2.02 23.95 6.38
C VAL A 33 -3.08 24.41 5.39
N LEU A 34 -2.79 24.19 4.11
CA LEU A 34 -3.67 24.48 2.98
C LEU A 34 -4.25 23.16 2.48
N VAL A 35 -5.58 23.04 2.44
CA VAL A 35 -6.29 21.85 1.97
C VAL A 35 -7.13 22.25 0.76
N GLU A 36 -7.04 21.49 -0.32
CA GLU A 36 -7.88 21.72 -1.49
C GLU A 36 -9.35 21.46 -1.17
N ASN A 37 -10.21 22.27 -1.77
CA ASN A 37 -11.67 22.15 -1.62
C ASN A 37 -12.16 20.72 -1.87
N ASN A 38 -12.92 20.18 -0.93
CA ASN A 38 -13.45 18.81 -0.96
C ASN A 38 -12.39 17.69 -1.09
N ALA A 39 -11.12 17.94 -0.79
CA ALA A 39 -10.07 16.94 -0.94
C ALA A 39 -10.28 15.69 -0.08
N GLY A 40 -10.85 15.83 1.11
CA GLY A 40 -11.12 14.72 2.04
C GLY A 40 -12.51 14.11 1.93
N PHE A 41 -13.39 14.63 1.05
CA PHE A 41 -14.81 14.28 1.04
C PHE A 41 -15.07 12.78 0.85
N GLU A 42 -14.39 12.15 -0.09
CA GLU A 42 -14.53 10.71 -0.37
C GLU A 42 -13.98 9.82 0.78
N ALA A 43 -13.06 10.35 1.59
CA ALA A 43 -12.60 9.68 2.82
C ALA A 43 -13.49 9.99 4.04
N GLY A 44 -14.58 10.75 3.83
CA GLY A 44 -15.56 11.12 4.85
C GLY A 44 -15.10 12.27 5.76
N PHE A 45 -14.29 13.21 5.25
CA PHE A 45 -13.89 14.43 5.93
C PHE A 45 -14.35 15.65 5.14
N THR A 46 -15.19 16.49 5.74
CA THR A 46 -15.71 17.70 5.12
C THR A 46 -14.74 18.87 5.22
N ASN A 47 -14.97 19.93 4.43
CA ASN A 47 -14.19 21.17 4.56
C ASN A 47 -14.30 21.76 5.98
N GLU A 48 -15.50 21.67 6.61
CA GLU A 48 -15.74 22.15 7.97
C GLU A 48 -14.90 21.39 9.01
N ASP A 49 -14.66 20.08 8.81
CA ASP A 49 -13.79 19.30 9.68
C ASP A 49 -12.37 19.82 9.64
N TYR A 50 -11.90 20.18 8.46
CA TYR A 50 -10.56 20.79 8.27
C TYR A 50 -10.47 22.20 8.81
N LEU A 51 -11.47 23.04 8.56
CA LEU A 51 -11.52 24.42 9.09
C LEU A 51 -11.49 24.43 10.63
N ARG A 52 -12.26 23.54 11.26
CA ARG A 52 -12.28 23.38 12.73
C ARG A 52 -10.91 22.95 13.30
N CYS A 53 -10.05 22.37 12.49
CA CYS A 53 -8.69 21.98 12.88
C CYS A 53 -7.64 23.05 12.53
N GLY A 54 -8.07 24.20 11.99
CA GLY A 54 -7.22 25.34 11.68
C GLY A 54 -6.59 25.31 10.28
N ALA A 55 -7.08 24.45 9.38
CA ALA A 55 -6.69 24.50 7.97
C ALA A 55 -7.32 25.69 7.25
N LYS A 56 -6.74 26.08 6.13
CA LYS A 56 -7.33 26.99 5.16
C LYS A 56 -7.78 26.17 3.93
N ILE A 57 -9.04 26.33 3.52
CA ILE A 57 -9.54 25.69 2.29
C ILE A 57 -9.16 26.54 1.09
N ILE A 58 -8.55 25.93 0.10
CA ILE A 58 -8.05 26.53 -1.14
C ILE A 58 -8.85 26.00 -2.32
N GLY A 59 -9.21 26.87 -3.25
CA GLY A 59 -10.10 26.52 -4.37
C GLY A 59 -9.46 25.63 -5.43
N THR A 60 -8.14 25.76 -5.64
CA THR A 60 -7.45 25.11 -6.76
C THR A 60 -6.11 24.51 -6.34
N PRO A 61 -5.65 23.41 -6.98
CA PRO A 61 -4.34 22.82 -6.71
C PRO A 61 -3.19 23.78 -7.06
N GLU A 62 -3.32 24.62 -8.13
CA GLU A 62 -2.30 25.57 -8.54
C GLU A 62 -1.93 26.54 -7.40
N GLU A 63 -2.93 27.02 -6.66
CA GLU A 63 -2.69 27.87 -5.53
C GLU A 63 -1.95 27.14 -4.38
N ILE A 64 -2.26 25.88 -4.15
CA ILE A 64 -1.59 25.04 -3.15
C ILE A 64 -0.13 24.85 -3.54
N PHE A 65 0.14 24.36 -4.76
CA PHE A 65 1.51 24.14 -5.23
C PHE A 65 2.31 25.44 -5.26
N LYS A 66 1.68 26.57 -5.56
CA LYS A 66 2.32 27.89 -5.57
C LYS A 66 2.73 28.35 -4.16
N LYS A 67 1.94 28.08 -3.13
CA LYS A 67 2.14 28.62 -1.76
C LYS A 67 2.87 27.65 -0.84
N ALA A 68 2.61 26.36 -0.93
CA ALA A 68 3.14 25.37 0.00
C ALA A 68 4.65 25.14 -0.17
N GLU A 69 5.35 24.95 0.92
CA GLU A 69 6.76 24.54 0.97
C GLU A 69 6.89 23.01 0.92
N LEU A 70 5.88 22.33 1.48
CA LEU A 70 5.80 20.87 1.54
C LEU A 70 4.41 20.42 1.06
N ILE A 71 4.38 19.53 0.08
CA ILE A 71 3.17 18.89 -0.44
C ILE A 71 3.06 17.49 0.15
N VAL A 72 1.90 17.18 0.72
CA VAL A 72 1.58 15.86 1.28
C VAL A 72 0.49 15.23 0.45
N LYS A 73 0.78 14.06 -0.11
CA LYS A 73 -0.16 13.27 -0.90
C LYS A 73 -0.20 11.82 -0.43
N VAL A 74 -1.06 11.03 -1.01
CA VAL A 74 -1.09 9.58 -0.88
C VAL A 74 -0.38 8.92 -2.06
N LYS A 75 -0.76 9.30 -3.29
CA LYS A 75 -0.16 8.76 -4.51
C LYS A 75 0.82 9.72 -5.15
N GLU A 76 1.62 9.17 -6.03
CA GLU A 76 2.58 9.90 -6.84
C GLU A 76 1.91 11.07 -7.57
N PRO A 77 2.58 12.22 -7.71
CA PRO A 77 2.08 13.33 -8.49
C PRO A 77 1.80 12.90 -9.94
N GLN A 78 0.64 13.25 -10.46
CA GLN A 78 0.32 13.04 -11.86
C GLN A 78 1.02 14.11 -12.73
N MET A 79 1.18 13.89 -14.02
CA MET A 79 2.02 14.75 -14.87
C MET A 79 1.61 16.23 -14.86
N ASN A 80 0.33 16.53 -14.78
CA ASN A 80 -0.18 17.91 -14.61
C ASN A 80 0.19 18.52 -13.25
N GLU A 81 0.29 17.70 -12.18
CA GLU A 81 0.79 18.16 -10.88
C GLU A 81 2.31 18.37 -10.88
N VAL A 82 3.05 17.52 -11.62
CA VAL A 82 4.51 17.66 -11.76
C VAL A 82 4.89 19.01 -12.37
N GLU A 83 4.09 19.52 -13.31
CA GLU A 83 4.28 20.83 -13.93
C GLU A 83 4.12 22.02 -12.96
N MET A 84 3.36 21.81 -11.87
CA MET A 84 3.15 22.81 -10.81
C MET A 84 4.23 22.77 -9.72
N ILE A 85 5.03 21.70 -9.66
CA ILE A 85 6.05 21.51 -8.61
C ILE A 85 7.20 22.51 -8.84
N ARG A 86 7.59 23.21 -7.78
CA ARG A 86 8.64 24.23 -7.81
C ARG A 86 9.99 23.68 -7.36
N GLU A 87 11.07 24.31 -7.81
CA GLU A 87 12.42 24.01 -7.33
C GLU A 87 12.51 24.11 -5.79
N GLY A 88 13.07 23.06 -5.17
CA GLY A 88 13.23 22.99 -3.72
C GLY A 88 11.98 22.66 -2.93
N GLN A 89 10.82 22.53 -3.57
CA GLN A 89 9.58 22.09 -2.93
C GLN A 89 9.69 20.65 -2.44
N ILE A 90 9.22 20.36 -1.25
CA ILE A 90 9.25 19.02 -0.67
C ILE A 90 7.99 18.28 -1.09
N ILE A 91 8.15 17.08 -1.63
CA ILE A 91 7.06 16.16 -1.99
C ILE A 91 7.16 14.95 -1.06
N TYR A 92 6.13 14.70 -0.25
CA TYR A 92 6.07 13.64 0.74
C TYR A 92 4.85 12.75 0.46
N THR A 93 5.07 11.58 -0.13
CA THR A 93 4.03 10.70 -0.68
C THR A 93 4.59 9.33 -1.06
N TYR A 94 3.75 8.36 -1.48
CA TYR A 94 4.20 7.23 -2.29
C TYR A 94 4.61 7.71 -3.68
N LEU A 95 5.72 7.22 -4.20
CA LEU A 95 6.27 7.67 -5.49
C LEU A 95 6.36 6.56 -6.55
N HIS A 96 6.73 5.34 -6.15
CA HIS A 96 6.87 4.16 -7.04
C HIS A 96 7.72 4.43 -8.30
N LEU A 97 8.79 5.22 -8.19
CA LEU A 97 9.57 5.75 -9.31
C LEU A 97 10.24 4.69 -10.19
N ALA A 98 10.60 3.53 -9.61
CA ALA A 98 11.29 2.47 -10.35
C ALA A 98 10.51 1.96 -11.58
N ALA A 99 9.17 2.05 -11.56
CA ALA A 99 8.28 1.67 -12.66
C ALA A 99 7.74 2.86 -13.47
N ALA A 100 8.15 4.11 -13.15
CA ALA A 100 7.53 5.34 -13.67
C ALA A 100 8.56 6.32 -14.26
N LYS A 101 9.20 5.94 -15.38
CA LYS A 101 10.28 6.72 -15.99
C LYS A 101 9.92 8.18 -16.28
N GLN A 102 8.76 8.45 -16.86
CA GLN A 102 8.34 9.82 -17.19
C GLN A 102 8.15 10.68 -15.94
N LEU A 103 7.50 10.14 -14.90
CA LEU A 103 7.34 10.81 -13.62
C LEU A 103 8.72 11.10 -13.00
N THR A 104 9.62 10.12 -13.00
CA THR A 104 10.97 10.27 -12.43
C THR A 104 11.72 11.42 -13.10
N LEU A 105 11.73 11.46 -14.43
CA LEU A 105 12.38 12.53 -15.19
C LEU A 105 11.70 13.90 -14.95
N GLY A 106 10.38 13.93 -14.82
CA GLY A 106 9.63 15.14 -14.47
C GLY A 106 10.02 15.69 -13.09
N LEU A 107 10.08 14.83 -12.07
CA LEU A 107 10.51 15.21 -10.73
C LEU A 107 11.98 15.64 -10.67
N MET A 108 12.87 15.00 -11.45
CA MET A 108 14.25 15.48 -11.60
C MET A 108 14.30 16.87 -12.23
N LYS A 109 13.53 17.10 -13.31
CA LYS A 109 13.47 18.40 -14.01
C LYS A 109 12.93 19.51 -13.10
N SER A 110 11.95 19.22 -12.23
CA SER A 110 11.41 20.20 -11.28
C SER A 110 12.40 20.62 -10.19
N LYS A 111 13.51 19.87 -10.03
CA LYS A 111 14.50 20.04 -8.94
C LYS A 111 13.88 20.03 -7.53
N SER A 112 12.80 19.30 -7.37
CA SER A 112 12.13 19.10 -6.09
C SER A 112 12.93 18.19 -5.15
N ILE A 113 12.40 18.04 -3.93
CA ILE A 113 12.95 17.15 -2.88
C ILE A 113 11.88 16.11 -2.59
N CYS A 114 12.06 14.90 -3.12
CA CYS A 114 11.03 13.87 -3.05
C CYS A 114 11.37 12.81 -2.00
N ILE A 115 10.52 12.72 -0.98
CA ILE A 115 10.62 11.76 0.11
C ILE A 115 9.51 10.73 -0.05
N ALA A 116 9.91 9.52 -0.43
CA ALA A 116 9.01 8.40 -0.71
C ALA A 116 8.65 7.64 0.56
N TYR A 117 7.37 7.43 0.82
CA TYR A 117 6.90 6.63 1.96
C TYR A 117 7.45 5.21 1.93
N GLU A 118 7.46 4.59 0.75
CA GLU A 118 7.81 3.18 0.55
C GLU A 118 9.29 2.86 0.71
N THR A 119 10.16 3.86 0.86
CA THR A 119 11.59 3.66 1.05
C THR A 119 12.12 4.11 2.40
N VAL A 120 11.28 4.76 3.23
CA VAL A 120 11.61 5.03 4.64
C VAL A 120 11.70 3.71 5.39
N THR A 121 12.80 3.53 6.16
CA THR A 121 13.03 2.31 6.95
C THR A 121 12.90 2.56 8.45
N ASP A 122 12.86 1.49 9.23
CA ASP A 122 13.13 1.50 10.68
C ASP A 122 14.51 0.88 10.98
N GLU A 123 14.85 0.74 12.26
CA GLU A 123 16.16 0.22 12.70
C GLU A 123 16.38 -1.24 12.28
N GLU A 124 15.32 -2.00 12.06
CA GLU A 124 15.35 -3.39 11.59
C GLU A 124 15.26 -3.50 10.06
N GLY A 125 15.26 -2.37 9.34
CA GLY A 125 15.13 -2.33 7.88
C GLY A 125 13.73 -2.61 7.34
N ARG A 126 12.71 -2.62 8.20
CA ARG A 126 11.30 -2.73 7.78
C ARG A 126 10.82 -1.40 7.18
N LEU A 127 9.67 -1.41 6.53
CA LEU A 127 9.08 -0.26 5.84
C LEU A 127 7.85 0.28 6.60
N PRO A 128 8.06 1.08 7.67
CA PRO A 128 6.98 1.47 8.58
C PRO A 128 5.91 2.34 7.95
N LEU A 129 6.22 3.08 6.88
CA LEU A 129 5.24 3.91 6.19
C LEU A 129 4.50 3.14 5.08
N LEU A 130 5.02 1.99 4.62
CA LEU A 130 4.34 1.09 3.70
C LEU A 130 3.45 0.08 4.44
N ALA A 131 3.88 -0.38 5.61
CA ALA A 131 3.20 -1.40 6.41
C ALA A 131 1.69 -1.15 6.64
N PRO A 132 1.20 0.08 6.88
CA PRO A 132 -0.24 0.33 7.05
C PRO A 132 -1.06 -0.05 5.82
N MET A 133 -0.56 0.22 4.62
CA MET A 133 -1.28 -0.13 3.39
C MET A 133 -1.23 -1.64 3.12
N SER A 134 -0.11 -2.29 3.42
CA SER A 134 -0.01 -3.75 3.38
C SER A 134 -0.97 -4.41 4.38
N ALA A 135 -1.12 -3.83 5.58
CA ALA A 135 -2.07 -4.33 6.58
C ALA A 135 -3.53 -4.19 6.11
N VAL A 136 -3.89 -3.03 5.53
CA VAL A 136 -5.24 -2.81 4.97
C VAL A 136 -5.49 -3.77 3.81
N ALA A 137 -4.53 -3.94 2.89
CA ALA A 137 -4.66 -4.85 1.75
C ALA A 137 -4.85 -6.31 2.22
N GLY A 138 -4.08 -6.77 3.21
CA GLY A 138 -4.23 -8.10 3.78
C GLY A 138 -5.61 -8.34 4.40
N ARG A 139 -6.14 -7.38 5.15
CA ARG A 139 -7.49 -7.46 5.73
C ARG A 139 -8.57 -7.46 4.64
N MET A 140 -8.41 -6.58 3.67
CA MET A 140 -9.34 -6.45 2.56
C MET A 140 -9.35 -7.67 1.66
N SER A 141 -8.23 -8.41 1.53
CA SER A 141 -8.16 -9.64 0.73
C SER A 141 -9.15 -10.69 1.21
N ILE A 142 -9.35 -10.81 2.51
CA ILE A 142 -10.32 -11.76 3.08
C ILE A 142 -11.76 -11.23 2.94
N GLN A 143 -11.98 -9.93 3.14
CA GLN A 143 -13.30 -9.33 2.94
C GLN A 143 -13.77 -9.48 1.48
N ALA A 144 -12.91 -9.14 0.52
CA ALA A 144 -13.19 -9.30 -0.91
C ALA A 144 -13.31 -10.77 -1.31
N GLY A 145 -12.43 -11.64 -0.78
CA GLY A 145 -12.45 -13.08 -1.01
C GLY A 145 -13.75 -13.73 -0.49
N ALA A 146 -14.19 -13.34 0.70
CA ALA A 146 -15.45 -13.82 1.28
C ALA A 146 -16.65 -13.44 0.40
N HIS A 147 -16.70 -12.19 -0.06
CA HIS A 147 -17.75 -11.74 -0.98
C HIS A 147 -17.68 -12.48 -2.33
N ALA A 148 -16.47 -12.66 -2.87
CA ALA A 148 -16.29 -13.37 -4.14
C ALA A 148 -16.65 -14.86 -4.06
N LEU A 149 -16.63 -15.48 -2.86
CA LEU A 149 -17.12 -16.86 -2.67
C LEU A 149 -18.64 -17.00 -2.76
N GLU A 150 -19.39 -15.91 -2.71
CA GLU A 150 -20.85 -15.92 -2.82
C GLU A 150 -21.29 -16.35 -4.24
N LYS A 151 -22.44 -17.02 -4.34
CA LYS A 151 -22.94 -17.54 -5.62
C LYS A 151 -23.18 -16.46 -6.67
N ASN A 152 -23.66 -15.30 -6.24
CA ASN A 152 -23.91 -14.15 -7.12
C ASN A 152 -22.62 -13.57 -7.73
N GLN A 153 -21.48 -13.82 -7.09
CA GLN A 153 -20.15 -13.44 -7.58
C GLN A 153 -19.48 -14.55 -8.40
N LYS A 154 -20.23 -15.57 -8.80
CA LYS A 154 -19.76 -16.80 -9.49
C LYS A 154 -18.91 -17.71 -8.59
N GLY A 155 -18.85 -17.44 -7.30
CA GLY A 155 -18.16 -18.24 -6.29
C GLY A 155 -18.85 -19.56 -6.02
N ARG A 156 -18.23 -20.37 -5.14
CA ARG A 156 -18.71 -21.71 -4.74
C ARG A 156 -19.99 -21.70 -3.92
N GLY A 157 -20.41 -20.54 -3.39
CA GLY A 157 -21.53 -20.42 -2.47
C GLY A 157 -21.17 -20.89 -1.05
N LEU A 158 -19.97 -20.52 -0.56
CA LEU A 158 -19.45 -20.90 0.75
C LEU A 158 -19.36 -19.69 1.69
N LEU A 159 -19.55 -19.94 2.97
CA LEU A 159 -19.11 -19.05 4.04
C LEU A 159 -17.72 -19.47 4.51
N ILE A 160 -16.83 -18.51 4.76
CA ILE A 160 -15.48 -18.82 5.27
C ILE A 160 -15.54 -19.61 6.58
N GLY A 161 -16.42 -19.24 7.50
CA GLY A 161 -16.56 -19.91 8.79
C GLY A 161 -17.52 -21.09 8.83
N GLY A 162 -18.05 -21.54 7.69
CA GLY A 162 -19.06 -22.60 7.65
C GLY A 162 -20.35 -22.20 8.37
N ALA A 163 -21.06 -23.21 8.90
CA ALA A 163 -22.28 -23.04 9.69
C ALA A 163 -22.43 -24.27 10.63
N PRO A 164 -23.38 -24.28 11.58
CA PRO A 164 -23.60 -25.48 12.39
C PRO A 164 -23.80 -26.72 11.52
N GLY A 165 -22.88 -27.70 11.66
CA GLY A 165 -22.88 -28.94 10.87
C GLY A 165 -22.24 -28.80 9.45
N VAL A 166 -21.65 -27.64 9.12
CA VAL A 166 -20.97 -27.40 7.85
C VAL A 166 -19.54 -26.93 8.11
N ASP A 167 -18.58 -27.55 7.48
CA ASP A 167 -17.16 -27.24 7.62
C ASP A 167 -16.81 -25.82 7.16
N SER A 168 -15.80 -25.24 7.77
CA SER A 168 -15.19 -23.97 7.37
C SER A 168 -14.42 -24.12 6.05
N ALA A 169 -14.35 -23.04 5.28
CA ALA A 169 -13.59 -22.97 4.04
C ALA A 169 -12.07 -23.06 4.31
N ASN A 170 -11.32 -23.67 3.40
CA ASN A 170 -9.87 -23.69 3.40
C ASN A 170 -9.32 -22.41 2.78
N VAL A 171 -8.62 -21.62 3.59
CA VAL A 171 -7.97 -20.37 3.20
C VAL A 171 -6.46 -20.58 3.17
N VAL A 172 -5.86 -20.45 2.00
CA VAL A 172 -4.40 -20.56 1.82
C VAL A 172 -3.82 -19.18 1.57
N ILE A 173 -2.87 -18.77 2.42
CA ILE A 173 -2.19 -17.47 2.36
C ILE A 173 -0.74 -17.70 1.98
N LEU A 174 -0.32 -17.21 0.82
CA LEU A 174 1.05 -17.25 0.33
C LEU A 174 1.83 -16.02 0.81
N GLY A 175 2.83 -16.24 1.66
CA GLY A 175 3.64 -15.21 2.31
C GLY A 175 3.12 -14.84 3.71
N GLY A 176 3.99 -14.98 4.71
CA GLY A 176 3.75 -14.63 6.11
C GLY A 176 4.15 -13.19 6.48
N GLY A 177 4.35 -12.30 5.49
CA GLY A 177 4.66 -10.89 5.71
C GLY A 177 3.48 -10.09 6.29
N VAL A 178 3.55 -8.75 6.24
CA VAL A 178 2.50 -7.86 6.77
C VAL A 178 1.14 -8.14 6.13
N VAL A 179 1.10 -8.38 4.81
CA VAL A 179 -0.15 -8.74 4.09
C VAL A 179 -0.72 -10.03 4.64
N GLY A 180 0.09 -11.10 4.65
CA GLY A 180 -0.37 -12.42 5.06
C GLY A 180 -0.78 -12.50 6.53
N GLU A 181 -0.04 -11.86 7.44
CA GLU A 181 -0.42 -11.76 8.85
C GLU A 181 -1.79 -11.09 9.02
N ASN A 182 -2.02 -9.97 8.31
CA ASN A 182 -3.29 -9.26 8.39
C ASN A 182 -4.45 -9.99 7.68
N ALA A 183 -4.18 -10.76 6.64
CA ALA A 183 -5.14 -11.69 6.06
C ALA A 183 -5.51 -12.79 7.09
N ALA A 184 -4.50 -13.38 7.75
CA ALA A 184 -4.73 -14.39 8.77
C ALA A 184 -5.56 -13.89 9.96
N ILE A 185 -5.34 -12.64 10.41
CA ILE A 185 -6.14 -12.02 11.49
C ILE A 185 -7.64 -12.05 11.13
N ILE A 186 -7.99 -11.71 9.90
CA ILE A 186 -9.40 -11.68 9.49
C ILE A 186 -9.93 -13.09 9.21
N ALA A 187 -9.16 -13.93 8.49
CA ALA A 187 -9.58 -15.30 8.16
C ALA A 187 -9.82 -16.16 9.40
N THR A 188 -8.92 -16.08 10.40
CA THR A 188 -9.09 -16.77 11.70
C THR A 188 -10.24 -16.18 12.52
N GLY A 189 -10.44 -14.86 12.47
CA GLY A 189 -11.61 -14.18 13.06
C GLY A 189 -12.92 -14.64 12.46
N MET A 190 -12.94 -14.97 11.17
CA MET A 190 -14.08 -15.58 10.48
C MET A 190 -14.17 -17.10 10.63
N ARG A 191 -13.26 -17.70 11.43
CA ARG A 191 -13.19 -19.15 11.69
C ARG A 191 -12.90 -20.02 10.45
N GLY A 192 -12.17 -19.50 9.47
CA GLY A 192 -11.67 -20.29 8.34
C GLY A 192 -10.56 -21.27 8.76
N ASN A 193 -10.36 -22.34 8.00
CA ASN A 193 -9.20 -23.22 8.11
C ASN A 193 -8.01 -22.54 7.41
N VAL A 194 -7.10 -21.91 8.18
CA VAL A 194 -6.11 -20.99 7.63
C VAL A 194 -4.73 -21.64 7.54
N TYR A 195 -4.22 -21.79 6.32
CA TYR A 195 -2.85 -22.21 6.02
C TYR A 195 -2.01 -20.99 5.65
N ILE A 196 -0.85 -20.81 6.30
CA ILE A 196 0.11 -19.76 5.95
C ILE A 196 1.36 -20.41 5.41
N VAL A 197 1.66 -20.15 4.14
CA VAL A 197 2.82 -20.70 3.45
C VAL A 197 3.92 -19.65 3.40
N ASP A 198 5.08 -19.94 3.96
CA ASP A 198 6.26 -19.07 3.87
C ASP A 198 7.55 -19.91 3.79
N LYS A 199 8.60 -19.34 3.21
CA LYS A 199 9.94 -19.94 3.18
C LYS A 199 10.70 -19.78 4.51
N SER A 200 10.34 -18.80 5.32
CA SER A 200 11.00 -18.48 6.57
C SER A 200 10.38 -19.25 7.73
N LYS A 201 11.07 -20.32 8.15
CA LYS A 201 10.68 -21.08 9.36
C LYS A 201 10.55 -20.19 10.59
N LYS A 202 11.49 -19.26 10.79
CA LYS A 202 11.44 -18.29 11.88
C LYS A 202 10.13 -17.48 11.86
N ARG A 203 9.73 -17.00 10.68
CA ARG A 203 8.49 -16.23 10.53
C ARG A 203 7.25 -17.07 10.82
N LEU A 204 7.22 -18.31 10.37
CA LEU A 204 6.14 -19.25 10.68
C LEU A 204 6.02 -19.52 12.18
N GLU A 205 7.14 -19.66 12.88
CA GLU A 205 7.17 -19.82 14.34
C GLU A 205 6.64 -18.57 15.08
N GLU A 206 6.98 -17.37 14.60
CA GLU A 206 6.45 -16.10 15.15
C GLU A 206 4.92 -16.04 14.97
N LEU A 207 4.41 -16.39 13.78
CA LEU A 207 2.99 -16.43 13.49
C LEU A 207 2.27 -17.49 14.33
N HIS A 208 2.87 -18.67 14.47
CA HIS A 208 2.28 -19.73 15.32
C HIS A 208 2.20 -19.31 16.80
N LYS A 209 3.21 -18.59 17.31
CA LYS A 209 3.14 -18.01 18.67
C LYS A 209 2.01 -16.99 18.82
N GLN A 210 1.71 -16.24 17.77
CA GLN A 210 0.67 -15.21 17.79
C GLN A 210 -0.74 -15.79 17.65
N PHE A 211 -0.93 -16.80 16.78
CA PHE A 211 -2.25 -17.32 16.42
C PHE A 211 -2.59 -18.65 17.09
N GLY A 212 -1.59 -19.38 17.59
CA GLY A 212 -1.75 -20.75 18.12
C GLY A 212 -2.29 -21.69 17.03
N ASP A 213 -3.15 -22.62 17.43
CA ASP A 213 -3.76 -23.62 16.57
C ASP A 213 -4.82 -23.07 15.59
N LYS A 214 -5.03 -21.75 15.55
CA LYS A 214 -5.94 -21.10 14.60
C LYS A 214 -5.34 -21.02 13.19
N ILE A 215 -4.05 -21.28 13.04
CA ILE A 215 -3.38 -21.36 11.75
C ILE A 215 -2.60 -22.66 11.63
N ILE A 216 -2.38 -23.06 10.38
CA ILE A 216 -1.51 -24.19 10.02
C ILE A 216 -0.28 -23.59 9.31
N PRO A 217 0.84 -23.39 10.06
CA PRO A 217 2.06 -22.87 9.46
C PRO A 217 2.68 -23.92 8.54
N THR A 218 3.04 -23.52 7.34
CA THR A 218 3.42 -24.42 6.25
C THR A 218 4.71 -23.94 5.58
N GLU A 219 5.79 -24.73 5.69
CA GLU A 219 7.06 -24.40 5.01
C GLU A 219 6.93 -24.65 3.51
N SER A 220 7.24 -23.65 2.66
CA SER A 220 7.06 -23.72 1.21
C SER A 220 7.86 -24.85 0.55
N ASP A 221 9.08 -25.11 1.06
CA ASP A 221 9.99 -26.09 0.46
C ASP A 221 9.65 -27.55 0.83
N LYS A 222 8.77 -27.75 1.84
CA LYS A 222 8.35 -29.06 2.35
C LYS A 222 6.93 -29.43 1.98
N THR A 223 6.21 -28.54 1.32
CA THR A 223 4.78 -28.68 1.05
C THR A 223 4.52 -28.95 -0.41
N ASP A 224 3.63 -29.89 -0.68
CA ASP A 224 3.01 -30.02 -2.01
C ASP A 224 2.03 -28.85 -2.22
N LEU A 225 2.57 -27.72 -2.71
CA LEU A 225 1.80 -26.52 -2.98
C LEU A 225 0.66 -26.79 -3.98
N LYS A 226 0.88 -27.68 -4.94
CA LYS A 226 -0.14 -28.05 -5.95
C LYS A 226 -1.34 -28.70 -5.28
N LYS A 227 -1.12 -29.63 -4.36
CA LYS A 227 -2.19 -30.28 -3.59
C LYS A 227 -2.93 -29.25 -2.74
N LEU A 228 -2.19 -28.41 -2.00
CA LEU A 228 -2.77 -27.39 -1.12
C LEU A 228 -3.66 -26.41 -1.90
N VAL A 229 -3.20 -25.94 -3.07
CA VAL A 229 -3.96 -25.04 -3.95
C VAL A 229 -5.20 -25.75 -4.51
N SER A 230 -5.12 -27.03 -4.90
CA SER A 230 -6.28 -27.78 -5.41
C SER A 230 -7.39 -27.97 -4.37
N GLU A 231 -7.03 -28.01 -3.08
CA GLU A 231 -7.96 -28.23 -1.96
C GLU A 231 -8.48 -26.92 -1.35
N CYS A 232 -7.90 -25.75 -1.69
CA CYS A 232 -8.33 -24.49 -1.12
C CYS A 232 -9.62 -23.95 -1.76
N ASP A 233 -10.33 -23.14 -0.99
CA ASP A 233 -11.53 -22.41 -1.40
C ASP A 233 -11.21 -20.94 -1.66
N LEU A 234 -10.27 -20.37 -0.88
CA LEU A 234 -9.75 -19.01 -1.04
C LEU A 234 -8.22 -19.03 -1.00
N LEU A 235 -7.59 -18.60 -2.07
CA LEU A 235 -6.15 -18.40 -2.19
C LEU A 235 -5.83 -16.91 -2.09
N VAL A 236 -4.93 -16.51 -1.19
CA VAL A 236 -4.45 -15.13 -1.03
C VAL A 236 -2.96 -15.05 -1.39
N GLY A 237 -2.63 -14.29 -2.41
CA GLY A 237 -1.26 -13.98 -2.79
C GLY A 237 -0.74 -12.74 -2.07
N GLY A 238 0.11 -12.92 -1.04
CA GLY A 238 0.62 -11.84 -0.20
C GLY A 238 2.16 -11.74 -0.19
N VAL A 239 2.83 -12.27 -1.21
CA VAL A 239 4.30 -12.23 -1.31
C VAL A 239 4.75 -10.89 -1.87
N LEU A 240 5.66 -10.24 -1.16
CA LEU A 240 6.27 -8.98 -1.56
C LEU A 240 7.79 -9.11 -1.55
N ILE A 241 8.43 -8.74 -2.65
CA ILE A 241 9.89 -8.56 -2.72
C ILE A 241 10.17 -7.08 -2.90
N PRO A 242 10.81 -6.39 -1.92
CA PRO A 242 11.09 -4.97 -2.04
C PRO A 242 11.89 -4.64 -3.30
N GLY A 243 11.33 -3.78 -4.16
CA GLY A 243 12.01 -3.30 -5.37
C GLY A 243 12.13 -4.31 -6.53
N ALA A 244 11.43 -5.46 -6.47
CA ALA A 244 11.41 -6.47 -7.53
C ALA A 244 9.99 -6.96 -7.83
N GLU A 245 9.82 -7.64 -8.96
CA GLU A 245 8.57 -8.34 -9.27
C GLU A 245 8.32 -9.50 -8.31
N ALA A 246 7.05 -9.79 -8.04
CA ALA A 246 6.66 -10.95 -7.25
C ALA A 246 6.96 -12.25 -8.04
N PRO A 247 7.50 -13.29 -7.38
CA PRO A 247 7.73 -14.58 -8.03
C PRO A 247 6.39 -15.24 -8.36
N LYS A 248 6.29 -15.89 -9.52
CA LYS A 248 5.12 -16.69 -9.88
C LYS A 248 5.15 -18.02 -9.11
N LEU A 249 4.41 -18.08 -8.02
CA LEU A 249 4.34 -19.23 -7.13
C LEU A 249 3.25 -20.23 -7.53
N VAL A 250 2.18 -19.74 -8.16
CA VAL A 250 1.03 -20.55 -8.56
C VAL A 250 0.91 -20.53 -10.07
N THR A 251 1.05 -21.70 -10.70
CA THR A 251 0.99 -21.85 -12.16
C THR A 251 -0.46 -21.92 -12.66
N LYS A 252 -0.64 -21.77 -13.96
CA LYS A 252 -1.94 -21.93 -14.61
C LYS A 252 -2.52 -23.34 -14.40
N GLU A 253 -1.69 -24.38 -14.39
CA GLU A 253 -2.10 -25.78 -14.14
C GLU A 253 -2.62 -25.95 -12.71
N MET A 254 -2.02 -25.27 -11.73
CA MET A 254 -2.51 -25.27 -10.35
C MET A 254 -3.89 -24.61 -10.27
N ILE A 255 -4.09 -23.47 -10.94
CA ILE A 255 -5.40 -22.81 -11.00
C ILE A 255 -6.45 -23.73 -11.61
N LYS A 256 -6.13 -24.40 -12.71
CA LYS A 256 -7.03 -25.36 -13.35
C LYS A 256 -7.40 -26.55 -12.44
N SER A 257 -6.55 -26.90 -11.46
CA SER A 257 -6.82 -27.96 -10.49
C SER A 257 -7.69 -27.51 -9.30
N MET A 258 -7.92 -26.20 -9.13
CA MET A 258 -8.78 -25.68 -8.07
C MET A 258 -10.24 -26.11 -8.26
N LYS A 259 -10.95 -26.14 -7.16
CA LYS A 259 -12.39 -26.44 -7.20
C LYS A 259 -13.14 -25.31 -7.92
N ARG A 260 -14.15 -25.67 -8.73
CA ARG A 260 -14.99 -24.69 -9.43
C ARG A 260 -15.58 -23.64 -8.47
N GLY A 261 -15.44 -22.37 -8.80
CA GLY A 261 -15.92 -21.24 -8.01
C GLY A 261 -15.04 -20.92 -6.79
N SER A 262 -13.86 -21.56 -6.65
CA SER A 262 -12.83 -21.07 -5.71
C SER A 262 -12.37 -19.68 -6.09
N VAL A 263 -11.76 -18.98 -5.15
CA VAL A 263 -11.39 -17.58 -5.30
C VAL A 263 -9.88 -17.41 -5.15
N VAL A 264 -9.29 -16.61 -6.02
CA VAL A 264 -7.92 -16.11 -5.93
C VAL A 264 -7.99 -14.60 -5.65
N VAL A 265 -7.33 -14.13 -4.58
CA VAL A 265 -7.09 -12.71 -4.32
C VAL A 265 -5.58 -12.47 -4.37
N ASP A 266 -5.11 -11.90 -5.47
CA ASP A 266 -3.68 -11.62 -5.64
C ASP A 266 -3.35 -10.19 -5.21
N VAL A 267 -2.94 -10.03 -3.94
CA VAL A 267 -2.54 -8.73 -3.38
C VAL A 267 -1.18 -8.27 -3.95
N ALA A 268 -0.36 -9.21 -4.42
CA ALA A 268 0.93 -8.92 -5.04
C ALA A 268 0.80 -8.32 -6.46
N ILE A 269 -0.42 -8.11 -6.95
CA ILE A 269 -0.70 -7.66 -8.33
C ILE A 269 0.01 -6.36 -8.68
N ASP A 270 0.18 -5.43 -7.74
CA ASP A 270 0.93 -4.17 -7.93
C ASP A 270 2.42 -4.40 -8.29
N GLN A 271 2.93 -5.61 -8.05
CA GLN A 271 4.28 -6.07 -8.39
C GLN A 271 4.26 -7.24 -9.40
N GLY A 272 3.29 -7.25 -10.30
CA GLY A 272 3.14 -8.28 -11.33
C GLY A 272 2.34 -9.52 -10.90
N GLY A 273 1.98 -9.65 -9.61
CA GLY A 273 1.24 -10.78 -9.07
C GLY A 273 2.07 -12.04 -8.85
N CYS A 274 1.69 -12.87 -7.88
CA CYS A 274 2.34 -14.15 -7.59
C CYS A 274 1.61 -15.36 -8.19
N VAL A 275 0.51 -15.13 -8.89
CA VAL A 275 -0.24 -16.16 -9.65
C VAL A 275 -0.07 -15.88 -11.13
N GLU A 276 0.20 -16.91 -11.91
CA GLU A 276 0.49 -16.81 -13.35
C GLU A 276 -0.67 -16.23 -14.16
N THR A 277 -1.90 -16.52 -13.74
CA THR A 277 -3.14 -16.08 -14.37
C THR A 277 -3.63 -14.71 -13.89
N SER A 278 -2.90 -14.06 -12.97
CA SER A 278 -3.29 -12.76 -12.44
C SER A 278 -3.11 -11.64 -13.46
N ILE A 279 -4.19 -10.89 -13.68
CA ILE A 279 -4.23 -9.69 -14.53
C ILE A 279 -4.77 -8.53 -13.68
N PRO A 280 -4.12 -7.36 -13.68
CA PRO A 280 -4.60 -6.22 -12.90
C PRO A 280 -6.04 -5.84 -13.24
N THR A 281 -6.87 -5.64 -12.20
CA THR A 281 -8.25 -5.18 -12.30
C THR A 281 -8.43 -3.86 -11.54
N THR A 282 -9.63 -3.31 -11.59
CA THR A 282 -10.00 -2.05 -10.94
C THR A 282 -11.15 -2.26 -9.96
N HIS A 283 -11.39 -1.30 -9.06
CA HIS A 283 -12.53 -1.36 -8.15
C HIS A 283 -13.89 -1.36 -8.86
N ALA A 284 -13.99 -0.81 -10.08
CA ALA A 284 -15.21 -0.81 -10.87
C ALA A 284 -15.50 -2.19 -11.49
N ASN A 285 -14.47 -2.94 -11.88
CA ASN A 285 -14.57 -4.29 -12.45
C ASN A 285 -13.56 -5.19 -11.74
N PRO A 286 -13.86 -5.63 -10.50
CA PRO A 286 -12.85 -6.19 -9.60
C PRO A 286 -12.49 -7.65 -9.91
N THR A 287 -13.35 -8.39 -10.60
CA THR A 287 -13.18 -9.84 -10.79
C THR A 287 -13.30 -10.28 -12.24
N TYR A 288 -12.64 -11.38 -12.54
CA TYR A 288 -12.79 -12.15 -13.80
C TYR A 288 -12.66 -13.65 -13.51
N LEU A 289 -12.97 -14.49 -14.50
CA LEU A 289 -12.88 -15.95 -14.39
C LEU A 289 -11.73 -16.49 -15.24
N VAL A 290 -10.98 -17.43 -14.67
CA VAL A 290 -10.05 -18.30 -15.39
C VAL A 290 -10.29 -19.75 -14.93
N ASP A 291 -10.56 -20.66 -15.85
CA ASP A 291 -10.84 -22.07 -15.56
C ASP A 291 -11.88 -22.26 -14.41
N ASP A 292 -12.98 -21.50 -14.46
CA ASP A 292 -14.05 -21.46 -13.44
C ASP A 292 -13.60 -20.98 -12.04
N VAL A 293 -12.40 -20.41 -11.88
CA VAL A 293 -11.89 -19.82 -10.65
C VAL A 293 -12.03 -18.30 -10.71
N VAL A 294 -12.62 -17.70 -9.68
CA VAL A 294 -12.81 -16.23 -9.59
C VAL A 294 -11.49 -15.57 -9.20
N HIS A 295 -11.01 -14.63 -9.99
CA HIS A 295 -9.82 -13.85 -9.70
C HIS A 295 -10.21 -12.43 -9.30
N TYR A 296 -9.76 -11.99 -8.13
CA TYR A 296 -9.81 -10.62 -7.63
C TYR A 296 -8.38 -10.09 -7.57
N CYS A 297 -8.01 -9.24 -8.53
CA CYS A 297 -6.65 -8.74 -8.70
C CYS A 297 -6.64 -7.20 -8.80
N VAL A 298 -7.40 -6.55 -7.92
CA VAL A 298 -7.54 -5.09 -7.92
C VAL A 298 -6.23 -4.44 -7.51
N ALA A 299 -5.63 -3.68 -8.43
CA ALA A 299 -4.52 -2.81 -8.12
C ALA A 299 -4.97 -1.72 -7.14
N ASN A 300 -4.10 -1.37 -6.17
CA ASN A 300 -4.42 -0.37 -5.16
C ASN A 300 -5.62 -0.75 -4.27
N MET A 301 -5.70 -2.00 -3.81
CA MET A 301 -6.77 -2.48 -2.92
C MET A 301 -7.11 -1.51 -1.76
N PRO A 302 -6.13 -0.89 -1.05
CA PRO A 302 -6.42 0.05 0.02
C PRO A 302 -7.23 1.28 -0.39
N GLY A 303 -7.23 1.65 -1.68
CA GLY A 303 -8.06 2.73 -2.24
C GLY A 303 -9.56 2.47 -2.12
N GLY A 304 -9.99 1.20 -2.07
CA GLY A 304 -11.39 0.81 -1.91
C GLY A 304 -11.97 1.02 -0.51
N VAL A 305 -11.14 1.29 0.48
CA VAL A 305 -11.54 1.63 1.87
C VAL A 305 -10.86 2.92 2.33
N PRO A 306 -11.16 4.06 1.66
CA PRO A 306 -10.37 5.28 1.76
C PRO A 306 -10.32 5.85 3.18
N ARG A 307 -11.40 5.76 3.96
CA ARG A 307 -11.43 6.23 5.34
C ARG A 307 -10.44 5.47 6.23
N THR A 308 -10.52 4.14 6.23
CA THR A 308 -9.61 3.28 7.03
C THR A 308 -8.16 3.49 6.60
N SER A 309 -7.91 3.50 5.30
CA SER A 309 -6.58 3.65 4.72
C SER A 309 -5.97 5.00 5.03
N THR A 310 -6.72 6.09 4.91
CA THR A 310 -6.27 7.45 5.26
C THR A 310 -5.88 7.54 6.73
N MET A 311 -6.72 7.05 7.64
CA MET A 311 -6.43 7.07 9.07
C MET A 311 -5.19 6.25 9.42
N ALA A 312 -5.07 5.04 8.87
CA ALA A 312 -3.92 4.17 9.11
C ALA A 312 -2.61 4.78 8.57
N LEU A 313 -2.65 5.33 7.36
CA LEU A 313 -1.50 5.98 6.74
C LEU A 313 -1.05 7.20 7.54
N ASN A 314 -1.97 8.09 7.89
CA ASN A 314 -1.67 9.31 8.64
C ASN A 314 -1.03 9.02 10.01
N LYS A 315 -1.48 7.98 10.71
CA LYS A 315 -0.87 7.57 11.97
C LYS A 315 0.62 7.23 11.82
N ALA A 316 0.99 6.63 10.70
CA ALA A 316 2.38 6.27 10.42
C ALA A 316 3.22 7.42 9.87
N THR A 317 2.65 8.26 8.98
CA THR A 317 3.40 9.31 8.27
C THR A 317 3.54 10.60 9.08
N LEU A 318 2.61 10.89 9.98
CA LEU A 318 2.57 12.13 10.76
C LEU A 318 3.84 12.40 11.59
N PRO A 319 4.46 11.44 12.27
CA PRO A 319 5.67 11.72 13.06
C PRO A 319 6.84 12.29 12.23
N LEU A 320 7.07 11.72 11.03
CA LEU A 320 8.11 12.25 10.13
C LEU A 320 7.69 13.60 9.53
N LEU A 321 6.42 13.74 9.14
CA LEU A 321 5.89 15.01 8.63
C LEU A 321 6.09 16.16 9.63
N ILE A 322 5.80 15.93 10.91
CA ILE A 322 6.01 16.93 11.95
C ILE A 322 7.48 17.32 12.04
N LYS A 323 8.41 16.37 12.01
CA LYS A 323 9.85 16.66 12.00
C LYS A 323 10.27 17.47 10.78
N LEU A 324 9.77 17.11 9.59
CA LEU A 324 10.03 17.87 8.36
C LEU A 324 9.51 19.31 8.47
N ALA A 325 8.34 19.50 9.06
CA ALA A 325 7.74 20.81 9.23
C ALA A 325 8.46 21.65 10.30
N ASP A 326 8.82 21.05 11.45
CA ASP A 326 9.44 21.73 12.59
C ASP A 326 10.88 22.18 12.30
N GLN A 327 11.70 21.33 11.70
CA GLN A 327 13.15 21.55 11.58
C GLN A 327 13.70 21.56 10.15
N GLY A 328 12.81 21.35 9.16
CA GLY A 328 13.15 21.27 7.75
C GLY A 328 13.80 19.93 7.34
N TYR A 329 13.77 19.66 6.04
CA TYR A 329 14.24 18.37 5.50
C TYR A 329 15.73 18.10 5.73
N LYS A 330 16.60 19.13 5.62
CA LYS A 330 18.06 18.95 5.75
C LYS A 330 18.42 18.36 7.10
N LYS A 331 17.94 18.97 8.17
CA LYS A 331 18.23 18.52 9.54
C LYS A 331 17.58 17.15 9.79
N THR A 332 16.31 17.00 9.43
CA THR A 332 15.55 15.75 9.61
C THR A 332 16.23 14.54 8.95
N LEU A 333 16.69 14.69 7.71
CA LEU A 333 17.30 13.60 6.96
C LEU A 333 18.74 13.34 7.39
N LYS A 334 19.51 14.38 7.75
CA LYS A 334 20.88 14.22 8.25
C LYS A 334 20.94 13.49 9.59
N GLU A 335 20.01 13.77 10.48
CA GLU A 335 19.98 13.21 11.84
C GLU A 335 19.48 11.75 11.89
N ASN A 336 18.85 11.26 10.83
CA ASN A 336 18.26 9.92 10.83
C ASN A 336 18.43 9.21 9.48
N LYS A 337 19.31 8.19 9.44
CA LYS A 337 19.59 7.38 8.25
C LYS A 337 18.34 6.68 7.69
N ASN A 338 17.40 6.33 8.55
CA ASN A 338 16.17 5.62 8.15
C ASN A 338 15.21 6.57 7.42
N TYR A 339 15.16 7.84 7.83
CA TYR A 339 14.42 8.88 7.11
C TYR A 339 15.15 9.26 5.81
N LEU A 340 16.49 9.30 5.84
CA LEU A 340 17.31 9.57 4.66
C LEU A 340 17.08 8.53 3.56
N ALA A 341 16.83 7.27 3.91
CA ALA A 341 16.45 6.22 2.96
C ALA A 341 15.18 6.56 2.17
N GLY A 342 14.31 7.41 2.73
CA GLY A 342 13.12 7.94 2.04
C GLY A 342 13.43 8.92 0.91
N LEU A 343 14.61 9.54 0.87
CA LEU A 343 14.97 10.52 -0.16
C LEU A 343 15.23 9.82 -1.50
N ASN A 344 14.36 10.02 -2.48
CA ASN A 344 14.45 9.39 -3.79
C ASN A 344 14.91 10.35 -4.89
N VAL A 345 14.51 11.63 -4.81
CA VAL A 345 14.97 12.69 -5.73
C VAL A 345 15.44 13.89 -4.89
N TYR A 346 16.60 14.41 -5.22
CA TYR A 346 17.15 15.60 -4.59
C TYR A 346 17.69 16.57 -5.65
N ARG A 347 16.97 17.67 -5.87
CA ARG A 347 17.38 18.76 -6.76
C ARG A 347 17.89 18.27 -8.14
N GLY A 348 17.14 17.37 -8.76
CA GLY A 348 17.47 16.82 -10.09
C GLY A 348 18.35 15.57 -10.08
N LYS A 349 18.73 15.04 -8.92
CA LYS A 349 19.55 13.83 -8.78
C LYS A 349 18.73 12.69 -8.20
N ILE A 350 18.94 11.46 -8.69
CA ILE A 350 18.36 10.25 -8.10
C ILE A 350 19.24 9.81 -6.93
N THR A 351 18.60 9.62 -5.77
CA THR A 351 19.27 9.27 -4.52
C THR A 351 18.84 7.94 -3.94
N TYR A 352 17.98 7.20 -4.65
CA TYR A 352 17.62 5.83 -4.31
C TYR A 352 18.10 4.84 -5.37
N LYS A 353 18.95 3.91 -4.93
CA LYS A 353 19.65 2.98 -5.83
C LYS A 353 18.70 2.07 -6.63
N GLY A 354 17.57 1.67 -6.03
CA GLY A 354 16.55 0.87 -6.71
C GLY A 354 15.98 1.57 -7.94
N VAL A 355 15.71 2.87 -7.85
CA VAL A 355 15.22 3.69 -8.98
C VAL A 355 16.31 3.86 -10.04
N SER A 356 17.53 4.18 -9.63
CA SER A 356 18.68 4.32 -10.53
C SER A 356 18.90 3.05 -11.36
N ASN A 357 18.96 1.89 -10.70
CA ASN A 357 19.16 0.61 -11.37
C ASN A 357 18.02 0.23 -12.33
N SER A 358 16.77 0.48 -11.93
CA SER A 358 15.60 0.11 -12.75
C SER A 358 15.44 0.98 -14.00
N LEU A 359 15.88 2.24 -13.95
CA LEU A 359 15.69 3.21 -15.03
C LEU A 359 16.98 3.56 -15.80
N ASP A 360 18.11 2.96 -15.43
CA ASP A 360 19.44 3.26 -15.96
C ASP A 360 19.78 4.76 -15.86
N LEU A 361 19.65 5.31 -14.63
CA LEU A 361 19.91 6.71 -14.31
C LEU A 361 21.07 6.83 -13.33
N ASP A 362 21.80 7.94 -13.38
CA ASP A 362 22.91 8.23 -12.48
C ASP A 362 22.45 8.25 -11.01
N PHE A 363 23.19 7.55 -10.16
CA PHE A 363 22.95 7.50 -8.72
C PHE A 363 23.87 8.46 -7.96
N VAL A 364 23.31 9.16 -7.00
CA VAL A 364 24.05 9.98 -6.02
C VAL A 364 23.71 9.51 -4.61
N ASP A 365 24.72 9.12 -3.85
CA ASP A 365 24.54 8.72 -2.46
C ASP A 365 24.01 9.89 -1.62
N ALA A 366 22.82 9.71 -1.05
CA ALA A 366 22.14 10.71 -0.24
C ALA A 366 22.97 11.16 0.98
N SER A 367 23.80 10.28 1.55
CA SER A 367 24.65 10.58 2.71
C SER A 367 25.72 11.64 2.43
N LYS A 368 26.05 11.88 1.15
CA LYS A 368 27.04 12.85 0.70
C LYS A 368 26.44 14.24 0.40
N LEU A 369 25.14 14.42 0.60
CA LEU A 369 24.42 15.63 0.21
C LEU A 369 24.22 16.64 1.38
N PHE A 370 24.47 16.21 2.62
CA PHE A 370 24.19 16.99 3.84
C PHE A 370 25.37 17.11 4.80
#